data_d560e4e998e6ee42b8c2cff1e9644a68
#
_entry.id   d560e4e998e6ee42b8c2cff1e9644a68
#
_cell.length_a   1.000
_cell.length_b   1.000
_cell.length_c   1.000
_cell.angle_alpha   90.00
_cell.angle_beta   90.00
_cell.angle_gamma   90.00
#
_symmetry.space_group_name_H-M   'P 1'
#
loop_
_entity.id
_entity.type
_entity.pdbx_description
1 polymer ?
#
loop_
_entity_poly.entity_id
_entity_poly.type
_entity_poly.pdbx_seq_one_letter_code
_entity_poly.pdbx_strand_id
1 'polypeptide(L)'
;MKIATWNINSVRLRLGNVERFLAESETDVLCLQETKTVDDTFPAAALKAAGYRHQMIHGQKSYNGVAIVSRLPFVATGDVSGKHSWCGKEDCRHIWARLEDGTEVHNFYIPAGGDIPDPAQNDKFAHKLQFLDEVTAWLADHTDRKRTILVGDLNIAPLEHDVWSHKALRDVVSHTPIEVDKLNRMQNAGGFVDAVRHFTPATDKLYSWWSYRAKDWDAADKGRRLDHVWVTPDLMPGVAKAEIHRAVRGWEQPSDHAPITVTVGS
;
A
#
# COMPACT_ATOMS: atom_id res chain seq x y z
N MET A 1 -8.23 7.63 15.04
CA MET A 1 -7.92 6.33 14.41
C MET A 1 -6.49 6.35 13.88
N LYS A 2 -5.72 5.27 14.11
CA LYS A 2 -4.39 5.07 13.52
C LYS A 2 -4.45 3.96 12.48
N ILE A 3 -4.19 4.28 11.23
CA ILE A 3 -4.15 3.31 10.12
C ILE A 3 -2.70 3.04 9.71
N ALA A 4 -2.40 1.80 9.36
CA ALA A 4 -1.11 1.40 8.81
C ALA A 4 -1.26 0.67 7.47
N THR A 5 -0.26 0.83 6.60
CA THR A 5 -0.06 0.00 5.41
C THR A 5 1.31 -0.66 5.44
N TRP A 6 1.38 -1.91 5.03
CA TRP A 6 2.63 -2.67 5.00
C TRP A 6 2.60 -3.80 3.95
N ASN A 7 3.43 -3.71 2.95
CA ASN A 7 3.75 -4.88 2.15
C ASN A 7 4.58 -5.84 3.02
N ILE A 8 3.96 -6.92 3.46
CA ILE A 8 4.56 -7.86 4.42
C ILE A 8 5.43 -8.94 3.74
N ASN A 9 5.32 -9.07 2.44
CA ASN A 9 6.08 -10.07 1.67
C ASN A 9 6.04 -11.46 2.32
N SER A 10 4.85 -12.05 2.41
CA SER A 10 4.48 -13.29 3.10
C SER A 10 4.14 -13.12 4.59
N VAL A 11 2.83 -13.04 4.86
CA VAL A 11 2.32 -12.85 6.22
C VAL A 11 2.62 -14.04 7.14
N ARG A 12 2.61 -15.27 6.63
CA ARG A 12 2.90 -16.46 7.44
C ARG A 12 4.37 -16.52 7.88
N LEU A 13 5.29 -16.11 7.00
CA LEU A 13 6.72 -16.06 7.32
C LEU A 13 7.03 -14.98 8.36
N ARG A 14 6.28 -13.87 8.31
CA ARG A 14 6.53 -12.66 9.10
C ARG A 14 5.44 -12.35 10.12
N LEU A 15 4.68 -13.39 10.53
CA LEU A 15 3.60 -13.19 11.49
C LEU A 15 4.12 -12.56 12.80
N GLY A 16 5.24 -13.04 13.32
CA GLY A 16 5.85 -12.47 14.54
C GLY A 16 6.21 -10.98 14.39
N ASN A 17 6.64 -10.56 13.19
CA ASN A 17 6.90 -9.14 12.92
C ASN A 17 5.59 -8.34 12.88
N VAL A 18 4.52 -8.90 12.31
CA VAL A 18 3.20 -8.24 12.30
C VAL A 18 2.68 -8.08 13.74
N GLU A 19 2.70 -9.13 14.54
CA GLU A 19 2.25 -9.11 15.94
C GLU A 19 3.05 -8.08 16.77
N ARG A 20 4.37 -8.08 16.63
CA ARG A 20 5.25 -7.12 17.28
C ARG A 20 4.93 -5.68 16.86
N PHE A 21 4.80 -5.43 15.56
CA PHE A 21 4.47 -4.09 15.03
C PHE A 21 3.12 -3.61 15.58
N LEU A 22 2.10 -4.46 15.60
CA LEU A 22 0.78 -4.13 16.11
C LEU A 22 0.79 -3.80 17.61
N ALA A 23 1.62 -4.51 18.39
CA ALA A 23 1.79 -4.26 19.83
C ALA A 23 2.54 -2.93 20.09
N GLU A 24 3.59 -2.63 19.31
CA GLU A 24 4.41 -1.43 19.50
C GLU A 24 3.76 -0.16 18.93
N SER A 25 3.01 -0.27 17.81
CA SER A 25 2.45 0.89 17.10
C SER A 25 1.06 1.30 17.60
N GLU A 26 0.33 0.44 18.31
CA GLU A 26 -1.06 0.65 18.72
C GLU A 26 -1.97 1.00 17.51
N THR A 27 -1.71 0.42 16.36
CA THR A 27 -2.47 0.62 15.13
C THR A 27 -3.90 0.10 15.28
N ASP A 28 -4.90 0.86 14.84
CA ASP A 28 -6.31 0.43 14.86
C ASP A 28 -6.67 -0.42 13.64
N VAL A 29 -6.16 -0.02 12.45
CA VAL A 29 -6.42 -0.68 11.16
C VAL A 29 -5.10 -0.93 10.46
N LEU A 30 -4.79 -2.18 10.13
CA LEU A 30 -3.60 -2.57 9.35
C LEU A 30 -4.01 -3.13 8.00
N CYS A 31 -3.47 -2.56 6.94
CA CYS A 31 -3.60 -2.98 5.56
C CYS A 31 -2.32 -3.68 5.11
N LEU A 32 -2.43 -4.96 4.76
CA LEU A 32 -1.31 -5.79 4.31
C LEU A 32 -1.38 -6.02 2.80
N GLN A 33 -0.22 -6.02 2.15
CA GLN A 33 -0.03 -6.42 0.76
C GLN A 33 0.98 -7.58 0.70
N GLU A 34 0.97 -8.32 -0.38
CA GLU A 34 1.76 -9.55 -0.57
C GLU A 34 1.63 -10.55 0.58
N THR A 35 0.39 -10.84 0.97
CA THR A 35 0.14 -11.86 2.01
C THR A 35 0.62 -13.24 1.60
N LYS A 36 0.67 -13.53 0.28
CA LYS A 36 1.20 -14.76 -0.35
C LYS A 36 0.62 -16.05 0.24
N THR A 37 -0.63 -16.01 0.62
CA THR A 37 -1.35 -17.16 1.20
C THR A 37 -2.82 -17.10 0.76
N VAL A 38 -3.44 -18.27 0.60
CA VAL A 38 -4.90 -18.34 0.42
C VAL A 38 -5.61 -18.01 1.73
N ASP A 39 -6.88 -17.65 1.65
CA ASP A 39 -7.68 -17.18 2.80
C ASP A 39 -7.72 -18.21 3.93
N ASP A 40 -7.90 -19.50 3.61
CA ASP A 40 -7.95 -20.59 4.60
C ASP A 40 -6.66 -20.77 5.42
N THR A 41 -5.51 -20.34 4.90
CA THR A 41 -4.21 -20.44 5.57
C THR A 41 -3.65 -19.10 6.02
N PHE A 42 -4.45 -18.04 5.90
CA PHE A 42 -4.13 -16.74 6.49
C PHE A 42 -4.15 -16.86 8.03
N PRO A 43 -3.23 -16.23 8.77
CA PRO A 43 -3.12 -16.38 10.24
C PRO A 43 -4.22 -15.58 10.98
N ALA A 44 -5.46 -15.71 10.55
CA ALA A 44 -6.60 -14.95 11.07
C ALA A 44 -6.81 -15.14 12.57
N ALA A 45 -6.62 -16.36 13.08
CA ALA A 45 -6.81 -16.67 14.50
C ALA A 45 -5.79 -15.94 15.40
N ALA A 46 -4.51 -15.86 14.98
CA ALA A 46 -3.47 -15.16 15.71
C ALA A 46 -3.75 -13.64 15.79
N LEU A 47 -4.10 -13.03 14.65
CA LEU A 47 -4.44 -11.62 14.60
C LEU A 47 -5.72 -11.30 15.38
N LYS A 48 -6.71 -12.21 15.38
CA LYS A 48 -7.90 -12.08 16.23
C LYS A 48 -7.55 -12.12 17.73
N ALA A 49 -6.63 -13.01 18.12
CA ALA A 49 -6.15 -13.08 19.49
C ALA A 49 -5.39 -11.81 19.91
N ALA A 50 -4.68 -11.16 18.98
CA ALA A 50 -4.04 -9.85 19.16
C ALA A 50 -5.03 -8.67 19.20
N GLY A 51 -6.35 -8.92 19.10
CA GLY A 51 -7.40 -7.90 19.18
C GLY A 51 -7.97 -7.44 17.84
N TYR A 52 -7.42 -7.88 16.71
CA TYR A 52 -7.87 -7.51 15.36
C TYR A 52 -8.98 -8.45 14.89
N ARG A 53 -10.17 -8.25 15.43
CA ARG A 53 -11.32 -9.16 15.28
C ARG A 53 -12.04 -9.04 13.94
N HIS A 54 -11.93 -7.86 13.31
CA HIS A 54 -12.57 -7.56 12.02
C HIS A 54 -11.51 -7.71 10.93
N GLN A 55 -11.78 -8.61 9.98
CA GLN A 55 -10.79 -8.98 8.98
C GLN A 55 -11.46 -9.16 7.62
N MET A 56 -10.93 -8.50 6.60
CA MET A 56 -11.23 -8.75 5.19
C MET A 56 -9.96 -9.26 4.54
N ILE A 57 -10.03 -10.43 3.92
CA ILE A 57 -8.87 -11.13 3.35
C ILE A 57 -9.23 -11.50 1.92
N HIS A 58 -8.29 -11.33 1.01
CA HIS A 58 -8.41 -11.76 -0.37
C HIS A 58 -7.03 -12.21 -0.84
N GLY A 59 -6.79 -13.51 -0.79
CA GLY A 59 -5.47 -14.09 -0.97
C GLY A 59 -5.42 -15.18 -2.02
N GLN A 60 -4.23 -15.38 -2.58
CA GLN A 60 -3.92 -16.48 -3.47
C GLN A 60 -2.60 -17.15 -3.11
N LYS A 61 -2.41 -18.39 -3.54
CA LYS A 61 -1.25 -19.18 -3.17
C LYS A 61 0.05 -18.59 -3.71
N SER A 62 0.99 -18.31 -2.80
CA SER A 62 2.40 -17.95 -3.10
C SER A 62 2.61 -16.65 -3.89
N TYR A 63 1.56 -15.91 -4.21
CA TYR A 63 1.61 -14.71 -5.02
C TYR A 63 0.56 -13.69 -4.56
N ASN A 64 0.79 -12.39 -4.72
CA ASN A 64 -0.15 -11.31 -4.36
C ASN A 64 -0.79 -11.48 -2.97
N GLY A 65 -2.06 -11.12 -2.86
CA GLY A 65 -2.86 -11.18 -1.65
C GLY A 65 -2.84 -9.89 -0.86
N VAL A 66 -4.03 -9.45 -0.45
CA VAL A 66 -4.26 -8.26 0.37
C VAL A 66 -5.14 -8.60 1.55
N ALA A 67 -4.94 -7.90 2.68
CA ALA A 67 -5.79 -8.05 3.85
C ALA A 67 -5.97 -6.70 4.56
N ILE A 68 -7.15 -6.49 5.14
CA ILE A 68 -7.43 -5.41 6.10
C ILE A 68 -7.80 -6.08 7.42
N VAL A 69 -7.04 -5.82 8.47
CA VAL A 69 -7.33 -6.30 9.82
C VAL A 69 -7.51 -5.14 10.76
N SER A 70 -8.54 -5.18 11.62
CA SER A 70 -8.96 -4.03 12.41
C SER A 70 -9.44 -4.41 13.81
N ARG A 71 -9.17 -3.51 14.76
CA ARG A 71 -9.81 -3.48 16.09
C ARG A 71 -11.23 -2.87 15.98
N LEU A 72 -11.41 -1.96 15.02
CA LEU A 72 -12.66 -1.25 14.77
C LEU A 72 -13.60 -2.10 13.92
N PRO A 73 -14.91 -2.10 14.20
CA PRO A 73 -15.89 -2.87 13.43
C PRO A 73 -16.00 -2.41 11.97
N PHE A 74 -16.24 -3.37 11.07
CA PHE A 74 -16.65 -3.10 9.69
C PHE A 74 -18.18 -3.13 9.59
N VAL A 75 -18.76 -2.11 8.96
CA VAL A 75 -20.20 -2.08 8.60
C VAL A 75 -20.43 -2.56 7.17
N ALA A 76 -19.40 -2.54 6.33
CA ALA A 76 -19.40 -3.13 5.00
C ALA A 76 -17.98 -3.49 4.57
N THR A 77 -17.85 -4.50 3.74
CA THR A 77 -16.59 -4.92 3.12
C THR A 77 -16.82 -5.34 1.68
N GLY A 78 -15.77 -5.29 0.86
CA GLY A 78 -15.84 -5.79 -0.50
C GLY A 78 -14.45 -5.90 -1.14
N ASP A 79 -14.45 -6.64 -2.22
CA ASP A 79 -13.42 -6.57 -3.24
C ASP A 79 -14.01 -5.86 -4.47
N VAL A 80 -13.20 -5.55 -5.46
CA VAL A 80 -13.70 -5.04 -6.75
C VAL A 80 -14.35 -6.14 -7.56
N SER A 81 -14.20 -7.38 -7.10
CA SER A 81 -14.57 -8.61 -7.81
C SER A 81 -16.06 -8.90 -7.82
N GLY A 82 -16.91 -8.03 -7.31
CA GLY A 82 -18.36 -8.20 -7.56
C GLY A 82 -18.70 -8.42 -9.04
N LYS A 83 -17.81 -8.08 -9.96
CA LYS A 83 -17.77 -8.39 -11.40
C LYS A 83 -16.49 -7.90 -12.11
N HIS A 84 -15.52 -7.32 -11.43
CA HIS A 84 -14.38 -6.66 -12.07
C HIS A 84 -13.06 -7.11 -11.42
N SER A 85 -12.48 -8.17 -11.98
CA SER A 85 -11.04 -8.36 -11.85
C SER A 85 -10.35 -7.23 -12.61
N TRP A 86 -9.41 -6.54 -11.97
CA TRP A 86 -8.58 -5.56 -12.67
C TRP A 86 -7.87 -6.21 -13.86
N CYS A 87 -7.90 -5.58 -15.02
CA CYS A 87 -7.27 -6.07 -16.25
C CYS A 87 -7.78 -7.44 -16.72
N GLY A 88 -8.99 -7.83 -16.33
CA GLY A 88 -9.54 -9.15 -16.64
C GLY A 88 -8.79 -10.31 -15.99
N LYS A 89 -8.02 -10.04 -14.91
CA LYS A 89 -7.24 -11.05 -14.17
C LYS A 89 -7.82 -11.23 -12.77
N GLU A 90 -7.93 -12.47 -12.33
CA GLU A 90 -8.31 -12.82 -10.96
C GLU A 90 -7.10 -12.66 -10.02
N ASP A 91 -6.64 -11.42 -9.86
CA ASP A 91 -5.51 -11.04 -9.01
C ASP A 91 -6.03 -10.49 -7.68
N CYS A 92 -5.57 -11.04 -6.57
CA CYS A 92 -5.92 -10.55 -5.23
C CYS A 92 -5.13 -9.28 -4.90
N ARG A 93 -5.57 -8.13 -5.46
CA ARG A 93 -4.82 -6.86 -5.40
C ARG A 93 -5.55 -5.68 -4.81
N HIS A 94 -6.87 -5.82 -4.58
CA HIS A 94 -7.67 -4.75 -3.99
C HIS A 94 -8.80 -5.29 -3.15
N ILE A 95 -8.98 -4.72 -1.98
CA ILE A 95 -10.13 -4.89 -1.09
C ILE A 95 -10.43 -3.57 -0.40
N TRP A 96 -11.64 -3.45 0.12
CA TRP A 96 -12.03 -2.30 0.92
C TRP A 96 -12.88 -2.69 2.14
N ALA A 97 -12.88 -1.82 3.14
CA ALA A 97 -13.74 -1.93 4.31
C ALA A 97 -14.26 -0.56 4.70
N ARG A 98 -15.53 -0.48 5.12
CA ARG A 98 -16.12 0.74 5.70
C ARG A 98 -16.28 0.55 7.20
N LEU A 99 -15.81 1.53 7.96
CA LEU A 99 -15.89 1.58 9.40
C LEU A 99 -17.24 2.19 9.85
N GLU A 100 -17.58 2.08 11.14
CA GLU A 100 -18.82 2.61 11.71
C GLU A 100 -18.95 4.13 11.61
N ASP A 101 -17.83 4.86 11.62
CA ASP A 101 -17.80 6.32 11.44
C ASP A 101 -17.97 6.77 9.98
N GLY A 102 -18.20 5.82 9.07
CA GLY A 102 -18.34 6.04 7.63
C GLY A 102 -17.01 6.12 6.87
N THR A 103 -15.87 6.03 7.54
CA THR A 103 -14.57 6.02 6.86
C THR A 103 -14.42 4.75 6.02
N GLU A 104 -14.11 4.92 4.73
CA GLU A 104 -13.86 3.83 3.80
C GLU A 104 -12.36 3.67 3.56
N VAL A 105 -11.84 2.48 3.75
CA VAL A 105 -10.43 2.15 3.60
C VAL A 105 -10.26 1.23 2.41
N HIS A 106 -9.53 1.68 1.39
CA HIS A 106 -9.13 0.89 0.23
C HIS A 106 -7.68 0.47 0.35
N ASN A 107 -7.41 -0.83 0.23
CA ASN A 107 -6.08 -1.41 0.27
C ASN A 107 -5.71 -1.95 -1.12
N PHE A 108 -4.72 -1.33 -1.75
CA PHE A 108 -4.24 -1.69 -3.09
C PHE A 108 -2.84 -2.31 -3.06
N TYR A 109 -2.64 -3.28 -3.95
CA TYR A 109 -1.33 -3.79 -4.34
C TYR A 109 -1.19 -3.67 -5.87
N ILE A 110 -0.61 -2.57 -6.34
CA ILE A 110 -0.40 -2.35 -7.77
C ILE A 110 0.71 -3.28 -8.29
N PRO A 111 0.59 -3.85 -9.51
CA PRO A 111 1.62 -4.70 -10.08
C PRO A 111 3.01 -4.06 -10.07
N ALA A 112 4.06 -4.81 -9.69
CA ALA A 112 5.42 -4.30 -9.66
C ALA A 112 5.96 -3.87 -11.04
N GLY A 113 5.52 -4.52 -12.12
CA GLY A 113 5.87 -4.15 -13.50
C GLY A 113 7.11 -4.84 -14.06
N GLY A 114 7.79 -5.70 -13.30
CA GLY A 114 9.01 -6.40 -13.77
C GLY A 114 10.21 -5.48 -13.91
N ASP A 115 11.16 -5.82 -14.79
CA ASP A 115 12.47 -5.14 -14.87
C ASP A 115 12.61 -4.23 -16.12
N ILE A 116 11.84 -4.50 -17.20
CA ILE A 116 11.94 -3.75 -18.46
C ILE A 116 10.78 -2.76 -18.55
N PRO A 117 11.05 -1.43 -18.61
CA PRO A 117 10.02 -0.40 -18.66
C PRO A 117 9.49 -0.15 -20.08
N ASP A 118 9.19 -1.20 -20.81
CA ASP A 118 8.65 -1.15 -22.15
C ASP A 118 7.44 -2.11 -22.27
N PRO A 119 6.22 -1.60 -22.44
CA PRO A 119 5.01 -2.44 -22.50
C PRO A 119 4.96 -3.35 -23.73
N ALA A 120 5.72 -3.05 -24.79
CA ALA A 120 5.80 -3.90 -25.98
C ALA A 120 6.73 -5.12 -25.77
N GLN A 121 7.63 -5.05 -24.80
CA GLN A 121 8.62 -6.09 -24.51
C GLN A 121 8.36 -6.80 -23.17
N ASN A 122 7.50 -6.25 -22.32
CA ASN A 122 7.28 -6.72 -20.95
C ASN A 122 5.79 -6.67 -20.57
N ASP A 123 5.12 -7.81 -20.65
CA ASP A 123 3.71 -7.96 -20.30
C ASP A 123 3.40 -7.55 -18.85
N LYS A 124 4.37 -7.69 -17.92
CA LYS A 124 4.18 -7.25 -16.53
C LYS A 124 4.13 -5.73 -16.44
N PHE A 125 4.90 -5.03 -17.27
CA PHE A 125 4.87 -3.57 -17.34
C PHE A 125 3.58 -3.09 -18.02
N ALA A 126 3.19 -3.73 -19.13
CA ALA A 126 1.92 -3.46 -19.80
C ALA A 126 0.73 -3.63 -18.83
N HIS A 127 0.71 -4.74 -18.06
CA HIS A 127 -0.31 -5.00 -17.05
C HIS A 127 -0.34 -3.91 -15.96
N LYS A 128 0.82 -3.45 -15.47
CA LYS A 128 0.89 -2.37 -14.51
C LYS A 128 0.26 -1.07 -15.03
N LEU A 129 0.59 -0.70 -16.26
CA LEU A 129 0.06 0.52 -16.88
C LEU A 129 -1.45 0.42 -17.09
N GLN A 130 -1.95 -0.73 -17.56
CA GLN A 130 -3.39 -0.99 -17.71
C GLN A 130 -4.11 -0.94 -16.37
N PHE A 131 -3.54 -1.55 -15.32
CA PHE A 131 -4.09 -1.52 -13.96
C PHE A 131 -4.29 -0.09 -13.45
N LEU A 132 -3.30 0.77 -13.64
CA LEU A 132 -3.39 2.19 -13.29
C LEU A 132 -4.48 2.93 -14.08
N ASP A 133 -4.64 2.64 -15.38
CA ASP A 133 -5.70 3.24 -16.20
C ASP A 133 -7.09 2.82 -15.71
N GLU A 134 -7.29 1.53 -15.43
CA GLU A 134 -8.58 1.02 -14.96
C GLU A 134 -8.95 1.56 -13.58
N VAL A 135 -7.98 1.61 -12.63
CA VAL A 135 -8.22 2.23 -11.32
C VAL A 135 -8.51 3.72 -11.46
N THR A 136 -7.81 4.43 -12.37
CA THR A 136 -8.06 5.85 -12.64
C THR A 136 -9.48 6.08 -13.16
N ALA A 137 -9.94 5.26 -14.11
CA ALA A 137 -11.31 5.35 -14.64
C ALA A 137 -12.34 5.07 -13.54
N TRP A 138 -12.14 4.00 -12.76
CA TRP A 138 -13.02 3.68 -11.63
C TRP A 138 -13.08 4.81 -10.58
N LEU A 139 -11.96 5.46 -10.28
CA LEU A 139 -11.94 6.60 -9.37
C LEU A 139 -12.68 7.81 -9.95
N ALA A 140 -12.57 8.07 -11.25
CA ALA A 140 -13.25 9.17 -11.91
C ALA A 140 -14.78 9.00 -11.95
N ASP A 141 -15.27 7.77 -11.99
CA ASP A 141 -16.71 7.46 -11.98
C ASP A 141 -17.38 7.65 -10.59
N HIS A 142 -16.58 7.87 -9.53
CA HIS A 142 -17.03 7.98 -8.15
C HIS A 142 -16.53 9.30 -7.52
N THR A 143 -17.05 10.43 -8.03
CA THR A 143 -16.56 11.78 -7.65
C THR A 143 -17.05 12.30 -6.29
N ASP A 144 -18.14 11.73 -5.74
CA ASP A 144 -18.74 12.19 -4.44
C ASP A 144 -18.04 11.56 -3.23
N ARG A 145 -16.86 10.97 -3.42
CA ARG A 145 -16.11 10.26 -2.40
C ARG A 145 -15.75 11.18 -1.24
N LYS A 146 -16.16 10.76 -0.04
CA LYS A 146 -15.83 11.41 1.24
C LYS A 146 -15.34 10.38 2.23
N ARG A 147 -14.61 10.84 3.24
CA ARG A 147 -14.07 10.00 4.31
C ARG A 147 -13.37 8.72 3.78
N THR A 148 -12.64 8.88 2.69
CA THR A 148 -11.98 7.74 2.04
C THR A 148 -10.46 7.81 2.22
N ILE A 149 -9.90 6.68 2.58
CA ILE A 149 -8.45 6.47 2.72
C ILE A 149 -8.04 5.38 1.72
N LEU A 150 -7.13 5.70 0.82
CA LEU A 150 -6.51 4.74 -0.09
C LEU A 150 -5.08 4.50 0.37
N VAL A 151 -4.77 3.24 0.64
CA VAL A 151 -3.43 2.84 1.09
C VAL A 151 -2.90 1.69 0.25
N GLY A 152 -1.61 1.48 0.31
CA GLY A 152 -1.01 0.26 -0.21
C GLY A 152 0.36 0.45 -0.83
N ASP A 153 0.88 -0.65 -1.31
CA ASP A 153 2.07 -0.67 -2.16
C ASP A 153 1.63 -0.35 -3.60
N LEU A 154 1.83 0.90 -3.99
CA LEU A 154 1.49 1.38 -5.34
C LEU A 154 2.64 1.16 -6.33
N ASN A 155 3.78 0.64 -5.86
CA ASN A 155 4.95 0.28 -6.67
C ASN A 155 5.51 1.40 -7.56
N ILE A 156 5.22 2.67 -7.22
CA ILE A 156 5.69 3.86 -7.95
C ILE A 156 6.15 4.92 -6.97
N ALA A 157 7.36 5.44 -7.20
CA ALA A 157 7.96 6.55 -6.49
C ALA A 157 7.83 7.83 -7.35
N PRO A 158 6.89 8.76 -7.05
CA PRO A 158 6.56 9.84 -7.99
C PRO A 158 7.54 11.01 -7.99
N LEU A 159 8.21 11.31 -6.87
CA LEU A 159 9.04 12.50 -6.75
C LEU A 159 10.54 12.19 -6.83
N GLU A 160 11.35 13.21 -7.12
CA GLU A 160 12.81 13.09 -7.23
C GLU A 160 13.43 12.54 -5.93
N HIS A 161 12.94 12.97 -4.77
CA HIS A 161 13.42 12.53 -3.46
C HIS A 161 12.67 11.32 -2.88
N ASP A 162 11.78 10.72 -3.68
CA ASP A 162 11.17 9.41 -3.40
C ASP A 162 12.07 8.23 -3.81
N VAL A 163 13.22 8.52 -4.41
CA VAL A 163 14.21 7.54 -4.85
C VAL A 163 15.62 7.99 -4.47
N TRP A 164 16.51 7.03 -4.24
CA TRP A 164 17.89 7.29 -3.86
C TRP A 164 18.69 8.06 -4.94
N SER A 165 18.29 7.99 -6.20
CA SER A 165 18.86 8.76 -7.31
C SER A 165 17.87 8.86 -8.46
N HIS A 166 17.27 10.04 -8.64
CA HIS A 166 16.38 10.33 -9.77
C HIS A 166 17.07 10.08 -11.11
N LYS A 167 18.31 10.58 -11.27
CA LYS A 167 19.08 10.40 -12.52
C LYS A 167 19.31 8.94 -12.89
N ALA A 168 19.55 8.06 -11.90
CA ALA A 168 19.81 6.64 -12.16
C ALA A 168 18.53 5.83 -12.37
N LEU A 169 17.38 6.30 -11.85
CA LEU A 169 16.14 5.53 -11.80
C LEU A 169 15.02 6.04 -12.70
N ARG A 170 15.17 7.20 -13.37
CA ARG A 170 14.14 7.77 -14.24
C ARG A 170 13.72 6.89 -15.41
N ASP A 171 14.55 5.93 -15.77
CA ASP A 171 14.28 4.95 -16.83
C ASP A 171 14.21 3.51 -16.28
N VAL A 172 13.96 3.38 -14.97
CA VAL A 172 13.83 2.10 -14.27
C VAL A 172 12.39 1.96 -13.74
N VAL A 173 11.82 0.76 -13.88
CA VAL A 173 10.49 0.44 -13.36
C VAL A 173 10.34 0.90 -11.91
N SER A 174 9.20 1.45 -11.59
CA SER A 174 8.78 2.17 -10.37
C SER A 174 9.11 3.67 -10.33
N HIS A 175 9.84 4.22 -11.32
CA HIS A 175 10.14 5.67 -11.35
C HIS A 175 10.18 6.24 -12.77
N THR A 176 9.65 5.51 -13.76
CA THR A 176 9.60 6.02 -15.13
C THR A 176 8.59 7.16 -15.27
N PRO A 177 8.81 8.11 -16.22
CA PRO A 177 7.88 9.22 -16.42
C PRO A 177 6.43 8.78 -16.69
N ILE A 178 6.23 7.67 -17.42
CA ILE A 178 4.89 7.16 -17.72
C ILE A 178 4.19 6.62 -16.46
N GLU A 179 4.92 5.93 -15.58
CA GLU A 179 4.38 5.44 -14.30
C GLU A 179 3.99 6.61 -13.40
N VAL A 180 4.87 7.60 -13.29
CA VAL A 180 4.65 8.81 -12.48
C VAL A 180 3.44 9.59 -12.99
N ASP A 181 3.32 9.80 -14.31
CA ASP A 181 2.15 10.47 -14.90
C ASP A 181 0.84 9.72 -14.59
N LYS A 182 0.83 8.39 -14.75
CA LYS A 182 -0.36 7.57 -14.46
C LYS A 182 -0.71 7.56 -12.97
N LEU A 183 0.27 7.51 -12.07
CA LEU A 183 0.02 7.60 -10.64
C LEU A 183 -0.59 8.96 -10.26
N ASN A 184 -0.06 10.05 -10.82
CA ASN A 184 -0.59 11.40 -10.59
C ASN A 184 -2.02 11.54 -11.13
N ARG A 185 -2.32 10.96 -12.29
CA ARG A 185 -3.69 10.92 -12.83
C ARG A 185 -4.63 10.15 -11.93
N MET A 186 -4.20 9.00 -11.41
CA MET A 186 -4.96 8.18 -10.47
C MET A 186 -5.25 8.97 -9.18
N GLN A 187 -4.26 9.63 -8.60
CA GLN A 187 -4.43 10.45 -7.40
C GLN A 187 -5.42 11.61 -7.65
N ASN A 188 -5.25 12.32 -8.77
CA ASN A 188 -6.11 13.44 -9.15
C ASN A 188 -7.56 12.99 -9.44
N ALA A 189 -7.76 11.87 -10.12
CA ALA A 189 -9.09 11.32 -10.40
C ALA A 189 -9.85 10.96 -9.11
N GLY A 190 -9.14 10.50 -8.08
CA GLY A 190 -9.70 10.26 -6.76
C GLY A 190 -9.85 11.51 -5.90
N GLY A 191 -9.29 12.64 -6.31
CA GLY A 191 -9.24 13.87 -5.51
C GLY A 191 -8.41 13.75 -4.23
N PHE A 192 -7.48 12.81 -4.17
CA PHE A 192 -6.74 12.48 -2.96
C PHE A 192 -5.58 13.42 -2.65
N VAL A 193 -5.33 13.59 -1.36
CA VAL A 193 -4.14 14.24 -0.80
C VAL A 193 -3.20 13.18 -0.24
N ASP A 194 -1.91 13.28 -0.53
CA ASP A 194 -0.88 12.41 0.04
C ASP A 194 -0.61 12.81 1.50
N ALA A 195 -1.12 11.99 2.43
CA ALA A 195 -1.04 12.26 3.86
C ALA A 195 0.39 12.19 4.40
N VAL A 196 1.27 11.39 3.78
CA VAL A 196 2.66 11.27 4.22
C VAL A 196 3.48 12.48 3.75
N ARG A 197 3.31 12.87 2.49
CA ARG A 197 3.99 14.06 1.93
C ARG A 197 3.48 15.38 2.49
N HIS A 198 2.29 15.39 3.10
CA HIS A 198 1.81 16.56 3.85
C HIS A 198 2.76 16.94 5.00
N PHE A 199 3.39 15.97 5.66
CA PHE A 199 4.34 16.21 6.77
C PHE A 199 5.81 16.22 6.34
N THR A 200 6.12 15.78 5.13
CA THR A 200 7.49 15.67 4.64
C THR A 200 7.64 16.47 3.35
N PRO A 201 8.41 17.56 3.34
CA PRO A 201 8.64 18.36 2.14
C PRO A 201 9.07 17.52 0.94
N ALA A 202 8.68 17.93 -0.26
CA ALA A 202 9.03 17.22 -1.50
C ALA A 202 10.55 17.15 -1.74
N THR A 203 11.31 18.05 -1.13
CA THR A 203 12.78 18.11 -1.17
C THR A 203 13.48 17.13 -0.25
N ASP A 204 12.73 16.52 0.67
CA ASP A 204 13.31 15.63 1.66
C ASP A 204 13.16 14.16 1.21
N LYS A 205 14.18 13.36 1.51
CA LYS A 205 14.14 11.92 1.24
C LYS A 205 12.99 11.25 1.99
N LEU A 206 12.28 10.39 1.28
CA LEU A 206 11.18 9.62 1.85
C LEU A 206 11.14 8.23 1.19
N TYR A 207 11.53 7.20 1.94
CA TYR A 207 11.61 5.84 1.44
C TYR A 207 10.81 4.90 2.34
N SER A 208 10.13 3.93 1.72
CA SER A 208 9.39 2.86 2.41
C SER A 208 9.92 1.46 2.06
N TRP A 209 10.78 1.36 1.04
CA TRP A 209 11.31 0.11 0.51
C TRP A 209 12.82 0.16 0.30
N TRP A 210 13.53 -0.95 0.64
CA TRP A 210 14.96 -1.15 0.38
C TRP A 210 15.21 -2.57 -0.08
N SER A 211 15.89 -2.73 -1.23
CA SER A 211 16.17 -4.03 -1.84
C SER A 211 16.95 -4.96 -0.91
N TYR A 212 16.59 -6.24 -0.88
CA TYR A 212 17.38 -7.30 -0.24
C TYR A 212 18.76 -7.50 -0.88
N ARG A 213 18.97 -7.02 -2.11
CA ARG A 213 20.27 -7.15 -2.81
C ARG A 213 21.37 -6.30 -2.18
N ALA A 214 21.03 -5.30 -1.40
CA ALA A 214 22.02 -4.50 -0.68
C ALA A 214 22.54 -5.30 0.52
N LYS A 215 23.87 -5.57 0.57
CA LYS A 215 24.49 -6.30 1.67
C LYS A 215 24.31 -5.59 3.01
N ASP A 216 24.40 -4.27 3.00
CA ASP A 216 24.05 -3.39 4.10
C ASP A 216 23.07 -2.35 3.56
N TRP A 217 21.78 -2.62 3.78
CA TRP A 217 20.70 -1.76 3.27
C TRP A 217 20.66 -0.41 3.98
N ASP A 218 21.04 -0.38 5.24
CA ASP A 218 21.00 0.81 6.10
C ASP A 218 22.09 1.80 5.71
N ALA A 219 23.34 1.33 5.61
CA ALA A 219 24.46 2.16 5.19
C ALA A 219 24.36 2.59 3.72
N ALA A 220 23.84 1.72 2.84
CA ALA A 220 23.67 2.04 1.42
C ALA A 220 22.55 3.05 1.18
N ASP A 221 21.50 3.01 2.00
CA ASP A 221 20.28 3.83 1.95
C ASP A 221 19.69 4.03 0.53
N LYS A 222 19.79 2.98 -0.31
CA LYS A 222 19.25 3.00 -1.67
C LYS A 222 17.77 2.63 -1.68
N GLY A 223 16.95 3.49 -1.05
CA GLY A 223 15.52 3.28 -0.90
C GLY A 223 14.68 3.87 -2.03
N ARG A 224 13.41 3.49 -2.02
CA ARG A 224 12.32 4.05 -2.83
C ARG A 224 11.07 4.21 -1.97
N ARG A 225 10.22 5.18 -2.27
CA ARG A 225 8.88 5.28 -1.69
C ARG A 225 7.88 4.58 -2.60
N LEU A 226 7.51 3.37 -2.27
CA LEU A 226 6.55 2.56 -3.05
C LEU A 226 5.18 2.46 -2.37
N ASP A 227 5.15 2.67 -1.05
CA ASP A 227 3.95 2.59 -0.24
C ASP A 227 3.39 3.98 0.01
N HIS A 228 2.06 4.11 -0.09
CA HIS A 228 1.37 5.38 -0.02
C HIS A 228 0.18 5.33 0.92
N VAL A 229 -0.17 6.47 1.50
CA VAL A 229 -1.41 6.71 2.24
C VAL A 229 -2.00 8.00 1.72
N TRP A 230 -3.11 7.90 1.01
CA TRP A 230 -3.85 9.01 0.43
C TRP A 230 -5.20 9.14 1.13
N VAL A 231 -5.63 10.36 1.36
CA VAL A 231 -6.91 10.64 2.01
C VAL A 231 -7.73 11.64 1.19
N THR A 232 -9.04 11.57 1.30
CA THR A 232 -9.91 12.62 0.73
C THR A 232 -9.72 13.94 1.48
N PRO A 233 -9.92 15.11 0.83
CA PRO A 233 -9.64 16.43 1.43
C PRO A 233 -10.39 16.70 2.73
N ASP A 234 -11.58 16.13 2.90
CA ASP A 234 -12.40 16.27 4.12
C ASP A 234 -11.78 15.58 5.35
N LEU A 235 -10.90 14.58 5.16
CA LEU A 235 -10.16 13.95 6.24
C LEU A 235 -8.87 14.70 6.61
N MET A 236 -8.30 15.49 5.68
CA MET A 236 -7.00 16.15 5.90
C MET A 236 -6.91 17.01 7.16
N PRO A 237 -7.95 17.79 7.56
CA PRO A 237 -7.89 18.57 8.79
C PRO A 237 -7.70 17.72 10.05
N GLY A 238 -8.12 16.45 10.01
CA GLY A 238 -7.94 15.49 11.12
C GLY A 238 -6.62 14.72 11.07
N VAL A 239 -5.83 14.82 9.99
CA VAL A 239 -4.56 14.10 9.88
C VAL A 239 -3.52 14.76 10.76
N ALA A 240 -3.16 14.10 11.87
CA ALA A 240 -2.29 14.65 12.90
C ALA A 240 -0.83 14.22 12.78
N LYS A 241 -0.55 13.05 12.21
CA LYS A 241 0.80 12.47 12.12
C LYS A 241 0.88 11.45 10.98
N ALA A 242 2.03 11.42 10.31
CA ALA A 242 2.43 10.31 9.44
C ALA A 242 3.85 9.87 9.79
N GLU A 243 4.12 8.56 9.75
CA GLU A 243 5.42 8.01 10.12
C GLU A 243 5.75 6.76 9.30
N ILE A 244 6.99 6.69 8.78
CA ILE A 244 7.56 5.47 8.19
C ILE A 244 8.42 4.80 9.27
N HIS A 245 8.07 3.58 9.64
CA HIS A 245 8.76 2.81 10.68
C HIS A 245 10.00 2.12 10.12
N ARG A 246 11.00 2.92 9.68
CA ARG A 246 12.22 2.45 9.03
C ARG A 246 12.96 1.36 9.83
N ALA A 247 12.96 1.45 11.16
CA ALA A 247 13.62 0.49 12.04
C ALA A 247 13.10 -0.95 11.87
N VAL A 248 11.84 -1.13 11.46
CA VAL A 248 11.23 -2.44 11.21
C VAL A 248 11.97 -3.20 10.09
N ARG A 249 12.55 -2.47 9.11
CA ARG A 249 13.36 -3.05 8.04
C ARG A 249 14.64 -3.74 8.56
N GLY A 250 15.07 -3.42 9.78
CA GLY A 250 16.22 -4.02 10.46
C GLY A 250 15.87 -5.19 11.39
N TRP A 251 14.60 -5.60 11.51
CA TRP A 251 14.21 -6.73 12.35
C TRP A 251 14.68 -8.07 11.77
N GLU A 252 14.53 -9.15 12.56
CA GLU A 252 14.82 -10.50 12.08
C GLU A 252 13.83 -10.90 10.96
N GLN A 253 14.32 -11.47 9.86
CA GLN A 253 13.54 -11.86 8.66
C GLN A 253 12.56 -10.75 8.18
N PRO A 254 13.01 -9.50 8.02
CA PRO A 254 12.11 -8.38 7.75
C PRO A 254 11.48 -8.46 6.37
N SER A 255 10.40 -7.73 6.14
CA SER A 255 10.02 -7.35 4.78
C SER A 255 11.04 -6.39 4.19
N ASP A 256 11.14 -6.30 2.88
CA ASP A 256 11.88 -5.25 2.18
C ASP A 256 11.15 -3.89 2.22
N HIS A 257 9.90 -3.86 2.67
CA HIS A 257 9.14 -2.66 2.99
C HIS A 257 9.09 -2.40 4.50
N ALA A 258 9.09 -1.12 4.86
CA ALA A 258 8.77 -0.64 6.21
C ALA A 258 7.30 -0.23 6.29
N PRO A 259 6.60 -0.50 7.41
CA PRO A 259 5.24 -0.02 7.58
C PRO A 259 5.15 1.50 7.64
N ILE A 260 4.03 2.03 7.13
CA ILE A 260 3.68 3.45 7.25
C ILE A 260 2.44 3.55 8.14
N THR A 261 2.46 4.45 9.12
CA THR A 261 1.26 4.79 9.90
C THR A 261 0.83 6.22 9.63
N VAL A 262 -0.49 6.44 9.61
CA VAL A 262 -1.11 7.76 9.59
C VAL A 262 -2.16 7.83 10.71
N THR A 263 -2.13 8.89 11.50
CA THR A 263 -3.12 9.15 12.53
C THR A 263 -4.13 10.16 12.00
N VAL A 264 -5.40 9.74 11.96
CA VAL A 264 -6.54 10.57 11.55
C VAL A 264 -7.41 10.79 12.77
N GLY A 265 -7.60 12.04 13.18
CA GLY A 265 -8.53 12.43 14.23
C GLY A 265 -9.99 12.20 13.83
N SER A 266 -10.85 12.13 14.83
CA SER A 266 -12.32 12.06 14.66
C SER A 266 -12.89 13.42 14.27
#